data_e592e974d27fa896100e7eeac1c98a38
#
_entry.id   e592e974d27fa896100e7eeac1c98a38
#
_cell.length_a   1.000
_cell.length_b   1.000
_cell.length_c   1.000
_cell.angle_alpha   90.00
_cell.angle_beta   90.00
_cell.angle_gamma   90.00
#
_symmetry.space_group_name_H-M   'P 1'
#
loop_
_entity.id
_entity.type
_entity.pdbx_description
1 polymer ?
#
loop_
_entity_poly.entity_id
_entity_poly.type
_entity_poly.pdbx_seq_one_letter_code
_entity_poly.pdbx_strand_id
1 'polypeptide(L)'
;MELDLKPIELPGIEKKRPMIIAGPCSAETEEQVMDTATMLANKGIKIFRAGIWKPRTKPGGFEGIGVDGLAWLKRVKQETGMYVATEVATAKHVYECLKAGIDVLWIGARTTANPFAVQEIADALKGVDIPILIKNPVNPDLELWIGAFERINNAGLKQLGAIHRGFSSYDKKIYRNLPQWHIPIELRRRIPELPIFCDPSHIGGKRELVAPLCQQAMDLGFDGLIVAVSYTHLTLPTT
;
A
#
# COMPACT_ATOMS: atom_id res chain seq x y z
N MET A 1 22.07 -5.02 10.16
CA MET A 1 21.55 -6.37 9.90
C MET A 1 21.25 -6.43 8.41
N GLU A 2 21.59 -7.51 7.75
CA GLU A 2 21.31 -7.72 6.33
C GLU A 2 19.99 -8.46 6.20
N LEU A 3 19.04 -7.89 5.43
CA LEU A 3 17.78 -8.56 5.12
C LEU A 3 18.00 -9.52 3.95
N ASP A 4 17.42 -10.72 4.02
CA ASP A 4 17.41 -11.67 2.92
C ASP A 4 16.23 -11.35 1.98
N LEU A 5 16.47 -10.46 1.02
CA LEU A 5 15.45 -9.95 0.11
C LEU A 5 15.51 -10.61 -1.26
N LYS A 6 14.34 -10.71 -1.90
CA LYS A 6 14.16 -11.02 -3.31
C LYS A 6 13.36 -9.91 -3.99
N PRO A 7 13.54 -9.66 -5.28
CA PRO A 7 12.68 -8.76 -6.04
C PRO A 7 11.21 -9.16 -5.89
N ILE A 8 10.33 -8.16 -5.89
CA ILE A 8 8.88 -8.40 -5.99
C ILE A 8 8.60 -8.95 -7.38
N GLU A 9 8.06 -10.16 -7.43
CA GLU A 9 7.76 -10.88 -8.68
C GLU A 9 6.25 -11.13 -8.78
N LEU A 10 5.65 -10.49 -9.77
CA LEU A 10 4.28 -10.72 -10.18
C LEU A 10 4.32 -11.12 -11.65
N PRO A 11 4.04 -12.40 -12.00
CA PRO A 11 4.14 -12.89 -13.37
C PRO A 11 3.39 -12.01 -14.38
N GLY A 12 4.04 -11.67 -15.50
CA GLY A 12 3.46 -10.81 -16.53
C GLY A 12 3.51 -9.29 -16.24
N ILE A 13 4.11 -8.88 -15.13
CA ILE A 13 4.43 -7.47 -14.88
C ILE A 13 5.88 -7.22 -15.32
N GLU A 14 6.05 -6.25 -16.22
CA GLU A 14 7.38 -5.80 -16.63
C GLU A 14 8.10 -5.17 -15.40
N LYS A 15 9.39 -5.51 -15.26
CA LYS A 15 10.29 -4.88 -14.28
C LYS A 15 10.66 -3.46 -14.74
N LYS A 16 9.64 -2.64 -14.99
CA LYS A 16 9.78 -1.27 -15.46
C LYS A 16 9.38 -0.29 -14.36
N ARG A 17 10.20 0.70 -14.17
CA ARG A 17 9.94 1.80 -13.24
C ARG A 17 9.13 2.90 -13.92
N PRO A 18 8.07 3.44 -13.26
CA PRO A 18 7.55 3.04 -11.96
C PRO A 18 6.60 1.83 -12.02
N MET A 19 6.65 0.96 -11.01
CA MET A 19 5.56 0.02 -10.74
C MET A 19 4.38 0.79 -10.15
N ILE A 20 3.19 0.67 -10.76
CA ILE A 20 2.01 1.44 -10.33
C ILE A 20 0.98 0.51 -9.70
N ILE A 21 0.58 0.84 -8.49
CA ILE A 21 -0.51 0.22 -7.75
C ILE A 21 -1.60 1.30 -7.59
N ALA A 22 -2.79 1.08 -8.14
CA ALA A 22 -3.85 2.09 -8.13
C ALA A 22 -5.21 1.50 -7.79
N GLY A 23 -6.08 2.30 -7.18
CA GLY A 23 -7.43 1.92 -6.83
C GLY A 23 -8.00 2.76 -5.70
N PRO A 24 -9.24 2.53 -5.26
CA PRO A 24 -9.89 3.36 -4.26
C PRO A 24 -9.18 3.27 -2.90
N CYS A 25 -9.17 4.37 -2.17
CA CYS A 25 -8.66 4.37 -0.79
C CYS A 25 -9.44 3.39 0.08
N SER A 26 -10.76 3.35 -0.10
CA SER A 26 -11.69 2.49 0.60
C SER A 26 -12.63 1.82 -0.40
N ALA A 27 -12.83 0.51 -0.27
CA ALA A 27 -13.91 -0.19 -0.92
C ALA A 27 -15.21 0.10 -0.16
N GLU A 28 -16.17 0.75 -0.80
CA GLU A 28 -17.42 1.19 -0.17
C GLU A 28 -18.62 0.44 -0.75
N THR A 29 -18.64 0.22 -2.06
CA THR A 29 -19.63 -0.58 -2.78
C THR A 29 -18.95 -1.44 -3.83
N GLU A 30 -19.59 -2.55 -4.22
CA GLU A 30 -19.11 -3.42 -5.28
C GLU A 30 -19.03 -2.67 -6.62
N GLU A 31 -20.05 -1.88 -6.93
CA GLU A 31 -20.11 -1.06 -8.15
C GLU A 31 -18.90 -0.10 -8.23
N GLN A 32 -18.64 0.66 -7.18
CA GLN A 32 -17.46 1.54 -7.10
C GLN A 32 -16.15 0.80 -7.36
N VAL A 33 -16.00 -0.38 -6.78
CA VAL A 33 -14.79 -1.20 -6.91
C VAL A 33 -14.64 -1.68 -8.36
N MET A 34 -15.70 -2.22 -8.95
CA MET A 34 -15.67 -2.79 -10.30
C MET A 34 -15.50 -1.72 -11.38
N ASP A 35 -16.20 -0.59 -11.28
CA ASP A 35 -16.08 0.52 -12.23
C ASP A 35 -14.66 1.12 -12.19
N THR A 36 -14.13 1.31 -10.98
CA THR A 36 -12.74 1.79 -10.82
C THR A 36 -11.74 0.79 -11.40
N ALA A 37 -11.93 -0.50 -11.15
CA ALA A 37 -11.05 -1.55 -11.63
C ALA A 37 -11.06 -1.64 -13.16
N THR A 38 -12.24 -1.64 -13.77
CA THR A 38 -12.41 -1.69 -15.23
C THR A 38 -11.72 -0.50 -15.91
N MET A 39 -11.94 0.69 -15.37
CA MET A 39 -11.31 1.89 -15.90
C MET A 39 -9.78 1.85 -15.79
N LEU A 40 -9.24 1.39 -14.65
CA LEU A 40 -7.79 1.30 -14.45
C LEU A 40 -7.17 0.22 -15.34
N ALA A 41 -7.83 -0.94 -15.51
CA ALA A 41 -7.41 -1.99 -16.42
C ALA A 41 -7.33 -1.48 -17.88
N ASN A 42 -8.32 -0.72 -18.34
CA ASN A 42 -8.35 -0.09 -19.66
C ASN A 42 -7.22 0.94 -19.86
N LYS A 43 -6.69 1.50 -18.76
CA LYS A 43 -5.51 2.38 -18.77
C LYS A 43 -4.18 1.63 -18.64
N GLY A 44 -4.20 0.30 -18.65
CA GLY A 44 -3.00 -0.54 -18.57
C GLY A 44 -2.45 -0.76 -17.17
N ILE A 45 -3.17 -0.37 -16.12
CA ILE A 45 -2.78 -0.70 -14.73
C ILE A 45 -2.86 -2.21 -14.55
N LYS A 46 -1.88 -2.77 -13.85
CA LYS A 46 -1.76 -4.22 -13.63
C LYS A 46 -1.96 -4.64 -12.18
N ILE A 47 -1.90 -3.71 -11.25
CA ILE A 47 -2.08 -3.98 -9.82
C ILE A 47 -3.14 -3.04 -9.26
N PHE A 48 -4.26 -3.63 -8.85
CA PHE A 48 -5.38 -2.92 -8.24
C PHE A 48 -5.27 -2.95 -6.71
N ARG A 49 -5.55 -1.83 -6.06
CA ARG A 49 -5.62 -1.76 -4.61
C ARG A 49 -6.98 -1.30 -4.13
N ALA A 50 -7.48 -1.86 -3.04
CA ALA A 50 -8.58 -1.28 -2.28
C ALA A 50 -8.42 -1.61 -0.80
N GLY A 51 -8.64 -0.63 0.07
CA GLY A 51 -8.67 -0.87 1.52
C GLY A 51 -10.05 -1.36 1.93
N ILE A 52 -10.15 -2.56 2.48
CA ILE A 52 -11.41 -3.14 2.97
C ILE A 52 -11.55 -3.07 4.49
N TRP A 53 -10.46 -2.91 5.21
CA TRP A 53 -10.41 -2.58 6.64
C TRP A 53 -9.79 -1.21 6.82
N LYS A 54 -10.42 -0.33 7.61
CA LYS A 54 -10.03 1.07 7.75
C LYS A 54 -9.93 1.45 9.22
N PRO A 55 -8.72 1.40 9.80
CA PRO A 55 -8.53 1.91 11.15
C PRO A 55 -8.80 3.42 11.18
N ARG A 56 -9.82 3.84 11.90
CA ARG A 56 -10.19 5.26 12.03
C ARG A 56 -9.65 5.83 13.32
N THR A 57 -9.27 7.12 13.28
CA THR A 57 -8.81 7.84 14.48
C THR A 57 -9.95 8.11 15.45
N LYS A 58 -11.16 8.32 14.92
CA LYS A 58 -12.37 8.56 15.73
C LYS A 58 -13.34 7.39 15.54
N PRO A 59 -14.00 6.92 16.61
CA PRO A 59 -15.04 5.91 16.49
C PRO A 59 -16.26 6.48 15.74
N GLY A 60 -17.11 5.57 15.19
CA GLY A 60 -18.34 5.93 14.49
C GLY A 60 -18.17 6.32 13.02
N GLY A 61 -16.94 6.31 12.47
CA GLY A 61 -16.71 6.42 11.03
C GLY A 61 -16.81 5.07 10.32
N PHE A 62 -16.90 5.09 8.99
CA PHE A 62 -16.86 3.85 8.19
C PHE A 62 -15.50 3.15 8.37
N GLU A 63 -15.51 1.98 9.00
CA GLU A 63 -14.30 1.20 9.31
C GLU A 63 -13.91 0.19 8.22
N GLY A 64 -14.54 0.30 7.06
CA GLY A 64 -14.36 -0.58 5.93
C GLY A 64 -15.48 -1.61 5.80
N ILE A 65 -15.59 -2.20 4.62
CA ILE A 65 -16.59 -3.24 4.33
C ILE A 65 -16.21 -4.59 4.96
N GLY A 66 -14.94 -4.76 5.32
CA GLY A 66 -14.46 -6.00 5.91
C GLY A 66 -14.33 -7.14 4.91
N VAL A 67 -14.65 -8.35 5.38
CA VAL A 67 -14.49 -9.61 4.64
C VAL A 67 -15.28 -9.64 3.33
N ASP A 68 -16.44 -8.98 3.27
CA ASP A 68 -17.27 -8.92 2.05
C ASP A 68 -16.51 -8.28 0.87
N GLY A 69 -15.63 -7.34 1.14
CA GLY A 69 -14.77 -6.71 0.13
C GLY A 69 -13.78 -7.67 -0.52
N LEU A 70 -13.46 -8.80 0.11
CA LEU A 70 -12.59 -9.83 -0.49
C LEU A 70 -13.24 -10.48 -1.71
N ALA A 71 -14.57 -10.70 -1.67
CA ALA A 71 -15.31 -11.20 -2.82
C ALA A 71 -15.22 -10.23 -4.01
N TRP A 72 -15.30 -8.92 -3.76
CA TRP A 72 -15.18 -7.90 -4.78
C TRP A 72 -13.76 -7.86 -5.38
N LEU A 73 -12.72 -7.95 -4.54
CA LEU A 73 -11.34 -8.03 -5.03
C LEU A 73 -11.08 -9.28 -5.86
N LYS A 74 -11.63 -10.42 -5.45
CA LYS A 74 -11.58 -11.65 -6.25
C LYS A 74 -12.24 -11.47 -7.62
N ARG A 75 -13.39 -10.81 -7.66
CA ARG A 75 -14.11 -10.48 -8.90
C ARG A 75 -13.28 -9.55 -9.79
N VAL A 76 -12.65 -8.51 -9.23
CA VAL A 76 -11.71 -7.66 -9.97
C VAL A 76 -10.63 -8.49 -10.66
N LYS A 77 -9.98 -9.39 -9.94
CA LYS A 77 -8.95 -10.28 -10.48
C LYS A 77 -9.48 -11.14 -11.63
N GLN A 78 -10.66 -11.72 -11.49
CA GLN A 78 -11.29 -12.58 -12.48
C GLN A 78 -11.69 -11.83 -13.76
N GLU A 79 -12.27 -10.64 -13.62
CA GLU A 79 -12.82 -9.89 -14.76
C GLU A 79 -11.77 -9.01 -15.46
N THR A 80 -10.74 -8.56 -14.76
CA THR A 80 -9.74 -7.64 -15.34
C THR A 80 -8.37 -8.24 -15.57
N GLY A 81 -8.09 -9.39 -14.95
CA GLY A 81 -6.75 -9.99 -14.94
C GLY A 81 -5.70 -9.23 -14.12
N MET A 82 -6.09 -8.18 -13.41
CA MET A 82 -5.18 -7.45 -12.53
C MET A 82 -4.85 -8.25 -11.26
N TYR A 83 -3.65 -8.09 -10.74
CA TYR A 83 -3.31 -8.46 -9.37
C TYR A 83 -4.05 -7.57 -8.38
N VAL A 84 -4.39 -8.12 -7.22
CA VAL A 84 -5.17 -7.39 -6.21
C VAL A 84 -4.39 -7.26 -4.90
N ALA A 85 -4.47 -6.08 -4.31
CA ALA A 85 -3.80 -5.72 -3.08
C ALA A 85 -4.76 -5.12 -2.04
N THR A 86 -4.54 -5.44 -0.75
CA THR A 86 -5.29 -4.83 0.34
C THR A 86 -4.46 -4.68 1.62
N GLU A 87 -4.95 -3.86 2.55
CA GLU A 87 -4.36 -3.63 3.87
C GLU A 87 -4.67 -4.76 4.84
N VAL A 88 -3.70 -5.16 5.65
CA VAL A 88 -3.89 -6.05 6.79
C VAL A 88 -3.40 -5.37 8.08
N ALA A 89 -4.07 -5.66 9.18
CA ALA A 89 -3.75 -5.11 10.50
C ALA A 89 -3.73 -6.17 11.61
N THR A 90 -4.18 -7.39 11.34
CA THR A 90 -4.25 -8.50 12.30
C THR A 90 -3.96 -9.82 11.60
N ALA A 91 -3.64 -10.88 12.36
CA ALA A 91 -3.50 -12.25 11.84
C ALA A 91 -4.78 -12.73 11.12
N LYS A 92 -5.95 -12.39 11.67
CA LYS A 92 -7.24 -12.75 11.04
C LYS A 92 -7.35 -12.15 9.64
N HIS A 93 -6.97 -10.87 9.43
CA HIS A 93 -6.96 -10.24 8.11
C HIS A 93 -6.03 -11.00 7.14
N VAL A 94 -4.86 -11.42 7.61
CA VAL A 94 -3.92 -12.21 6.80
C VAL A 94 -4.57 -13.51 6.34
N TYR A 95 -5.13 -14.30 7.25
CA TYR A 95 -5.76 -15.59 6.92
C TYR A 95 -6.92 -15.43 5.91
N GLU A 96 -7.78 -14.43 6.11
CA GLU A 96 -8.90 -14.19 5.18
C GLU A 96 -8.39 -13.76 3.79
N CYS A 97 -7.36 -12.92 3.72
CA CYS A 97 -6.74 -12.51 2.46
C CYS A 97 -6.10 -13.70 1.72
N LEU A 98 -5.35 -14.54 2.41
CA LEU A 98 -4.70 -15.72 1.84
C LEU A 98 -5.76 -16.70 1.30
N LYS A 99 -6.82 -16.96 2.06
CA LYS A 99 -7.95 -17.81 1.66
C LYS A 99 -8.68 -17.25 0.43
N ALA A 100 -8.77 -15.92 0.31
CA ALA A 100 -9.40 -15.26 -0.83
C ALA A 100 -8.50 -15.16 -2.07
N GLY A 101 -7.21 -15.50 -1.96
CA GLY A 101 -6.24 -15.44 -3.05
C GLY A 101 -5.81 -14.01 -3.40
N ILE A 102 -5.70 -13.14 -2.40
CA ILE A 102 -5.11 -11.80 -2.55
C ILE A 102 -3.62 -11.93 -2.87
N ASP A 103 -3.14 -11.14 -3.83
CA ASP A 103 -1.79 -11.30 -4.39
C ASP A 103 -0.73 -10.48 -3.66
N VAL A 104 -1.10 -9.33 -3.11
CA VAL A 104 -0.19 -8.41 -2.41
C VAL A 104 -0.85 -7.91 -1.13
N LEU A 105 -0.14 -7.93 -0.02
CA LEU A 105 -0.62 -7.35 1.23
C LEU A 105 0.19 -6.12 1.59
N TRP A 106 -0.44 -5.13 2.22
CA TRP A 106 0.34 -4.08 2.86
C TRP A 106 -0.05 -3.88 4.31
N ILE A 107 0.96 -3.54 5.11
CA ILE A 107 0.79 -3.18 6.52
C ILE A 107 0.62 -1.67 6.60
N GLY A 108 -0.47 -1.21 7.22
CA GLY A 108 -0.79 0.20 7.35
C GLY A 108 0.08 0.93 8.36
N ALA A 109 0.21 2.25 8.21
CA ALA A 109 1.09 3.08 9.04
C ALA A 109 0.81 3.01 10.56
N ARG A 110 -0.45 2.85 10.95
CA ARG A 110 -0.81 2.69 12.37
C ARG A 110 -0.43 1.33 12.92
N THR A 111 -0.54 0.31 12.09
CA THR A 111 -0.13 -1.06 12.43
C THR A 111 1.39 -1.16 12.50
N THR A 112 2.12 -0.55 11.55
CA THR A 112 3.59 -0.48 11.56
C THR A 112 4.12 0.17 12.84
N ALA A 113 3.40 1.14 13.40
CA ALA A 113 3.76 1.78 14.65
C ALA A 113 3.62 0.88 15.90
N ASN A 114 3.08 -0.32 15.74
CA ASN A 114 2.89 -1.28 16.84
C ASN A 114 3.67 -2.58 16.58
N PRO A 115 4.83 -2.77 17.22
CA PRO A 115 5.66 -3.98 17.02
C PRO A 115 4.95 -5.30 17.36
N PHE A 116 4.01 -5.31 18.31
CA PHE A 116 3.23 -6.51 18.62
C PHE A 116 2.29 -6.89 17.47
N ALA A 117 1.61 -5.92 16.88
CA ALA A 117 0.74 -6.16 15.73
C ALA A 117 1.54 -6.62 14.51
N VAL A 118 2.71 -6.03 14.26
CA VAL A 118 3.61 -6.47 13.17
C VAL A 118 4.11 -7.89 13.43
N GLN A 119 4.45 -8.25 14.66
CA GLN A 119 4.88 -9.61 15.01
C GLN A 119 3.74 -10.62 14.82
N GLU A 120 2.51 -10.30 15.21
CA GLU A 120 1.34 -11.15 14.99
C GLU A 120 1.11 -11.41 13.49
N ILE A 121 1.24 -10.38 12.65
CA ILE A 121 1.15 -10.50 11.20
C ILE A 121 2.30 -11.36 10.66
N ALA A 122 3.53 -11.15 11.12
CA ALA A 122 4.69 -11.94 10.73
C ALA A 122 4.50 -13.43 11.03
N ASP A 123 3.98 -13.74 12.21
CA ASP A 123 3.71 -15.14 12.62
C ASP A 123 2.62 -15.78 11.75
N ALA A 124 1.59 -15.01 11.36
CA ALA A 124 0.53 -15.47 10.46
C ALA A 124 1.00 -15.70 9.01
N LEU A 125 2.10 -15.07 8.62
CA LEU A 125 2.68 -15.17 7.27
C LEU A 125 3.75 -16.26 7.14
N LYS A 126 4.12 -16.96 8.21
CA LYS A 126 5.12 -18.03 8.15
C LYS A 126 4.76 -19.10 7.12
N GLY A 127 5.70 -19.42 6.21
CA GLY A 127 5.50 -20.39 5.15
C GLY A 127 4.73 -19.87 3.93
N VAL A 128 4.44 -18.57 3.87
CA VAL A 128 3.78 -17.91 2.74
C VAL A 128 4.84 -17.19 1.89
N ASP A 129 4.70 -17.22 0.57
CA ASP A 129 5.55 -16.48 -0.38
C ASP A 129 4.71 -15.54 -1.24
N ILE A 130 4.40 -14.37 -0.70
CA ILE A 130 3.71 -13.28 -1.39
C ILE A 130 4.38 -11.94 -1.09
N PRO A 131 4.28 -10.94 -1.97
CA PRO A 131 4.77 -9.60 -1.70
C PRO A 131 4.08 -8.94 -0.51
N ILE A 132 4.89 -8.40 0.40
CA ILE A 132 4.42 -7.61 1.55
C ILE A 132 5.00 -6.22 1.46
N LEU A 133 4.13 -5.22 1.40
CA LEU A 133 4.51 -3.81 1.42
C LEU A 133 4.29 -3.25 2.83
N ILE A 134 5.20 -2.44 3.33
CA ILE A 134 5.12 -1.89 4.69
C ILE A 134 5.14 -0.37 4.62
N LYS A 135 4.03 0.27 5.02
CA LYS A 135 3.98 1.74 5.15
C LYS A 135 4.88 2.20 6.29
N ASN A 136 5.53 3.35 6.13
CA ASN A 136 6.21 3.98 7.26
C ASN A 136 5.24 4.20 8.43
N PRO A 137 5.71 4.12 9.68
CA PRO A 137 4.90 4.43 10.85
C PRO A 137 4.37 5.87 10.77
N VAL A 138 3.30 6.17 11.49
CA VAL A 138 2.71 7.53 11.51
C VAL A 138 3.70 8.56 12.03
N ASN A 139 4.52 8.21 13.00
CA ASN A 139 5.58 9.05 13.53
C ASN A 139 6.86 8.91 12.70
N PRO A 140 7.71 9.95 12.64
CA PRO A 140 8.97 9.91 11.90
C PRO A 140 10.05 9.11 12.65
N ASP A 141 9.88 7.79 12.66
CA ASP A 141 10.75 6.83 13.34
C ASP A 141 11.25 5.78 12.32
N LEU A 142 12.49 5.95 11.87
CA LEU A 142 13.12 5.06 10.90
C LEU A 142 13.43 3.68 11.49
N GLU A 143 13.87 3.62 12.75
CA GLU A 143 14.22 2.35 13.39
C GLU A 143 12.98 1.47 13.58
N LEU A 144 11.85 2.08 13.92
CA LEU A 144 10.57 1.37 14.00
C LEU A 144 10.14 0.82 12.63
N TRP A 145 10.40 1.58 11.56
CA TRP A 145 10.10 1.12 10.19
C TRP A 145 11.00 -0.03 9.77
N ILE A 146 12.30 0.07 10.01
CA ILE A 146 13.27 -1.00 9.75
C ILE A 146 12.94 -2.26 10.57
N GLY A 147 12.63 -2.10 11.85
CA GLY A 147 12.22 -3.21 12.71
C GLY A 147 10.96 -3.95 12.21
N ALA A 148 10.06 -3.27 11.54
CA ALA A 148 8.92 -3.92 10.89
C ALA A 148 9.36 -4.82 9.72
N PHE A 149 10.30 -4.38 8.87
CA PHE A 149 10.89 -5.22 7.82
C PHE A 149 11.61 -6.42 8.38
N GLU A 150 12.41 -6.22 9.43
CA GLU A 150 13.14 -7.30 10.08
C GLU A 150 12.21 -8.40 10.61
N ARG A 151 11.11 -8.03 11.27
CA ARG A 151 10.12 -9.00 11.79
C ARG A 151 9.49 -9.83 10.67
N ILE A 152 9.07 -9.19 9.59
CA ILE A 152 8.45 -9.86 8.45
C ILE A 152 9.49 -10.74 7.72
N ASN A 153 10.71 -10.24 7.52
CA ASN A 153 11.80 -11.00 6.88
C ASN A 153 12.22 -12.22 7.72
N ASN A 154 12.34 -12.06 9.04
CA ASN A 154 12.63 -13.17 9.96
C ASN A 154 11.55 -14.27 9.96
N ALA A 155 10.31 -13.94 9.60
CA ALA A 155 9.24 -14.93 9.39
C ALA A 155 9.36 -15.68 8.04
N GLY A 156 10.34 -15.33 7.20
CA GLY A 156 10.67 -16.00 5.94
C GLY A 156 10.18 -15.25 4.69
N LEU A 157 9.54 -14.09 4.84
CA LEU A 157 9.06 -13.28 3.71
C LEU A 157 10.22 -12.49 3.09
N LYS A 158 10.50 -12.74 1.81
CA LYS A 158 11.63 -12.13 1.10
C LYS A 158 11.23 -11.05 0.10
N GLN A 159 9.99 -11.09 -0.39
CA GLN A 159 9.45 -10.11 -1.34
C GLN A 159 8.86 -8.92 -0.59
N LEU A 160 9.73 -8.02 -0.11
CA LEU A 160 9.33 -6.88 0.69
C LEU A 160 9.46 -5.57 -0.09
N GLY A 161 8.64 -4.59 0.26
CA GLY A 161 8.72 -3.23 -0.28
C GLY A 161 8.26 -2.19 0.75
N ALA A 162 8.85 -1.02 0.70
CA ALA A 162 8.49 0.11 1.54
C ALA A 162 7.44 0.99 0.86
N ILE A 163 6.46 1.49 1.63
CA ILE A 163 5.54 2.54 1.16
C ILE A 163 5.78 3.79 2.00
N HIS A 164 6.26 4.84 1.34
CA HIS A 164 6.38 6.16 1.94
C HIS A 164 5.09 6.96 1.76
N ARG A 165 4.38 7.22 2.86
CA ARG A 165 3.10 7.94 2.88
C ARG A 165 3.14 9.27 3.66
N GLY A 166 4.35 9.74 4.01
CA GLY A 166 4.56 10.88 4.87
C GLY A 166 4.31 10.58 6.35
N PHE A 167 4.64 11.54 7.18
CA PHE A 167 4.60 11.41 8.65
C PHE A 167 3.60 12.41 9.25
N SER A 168 3.02 12.05 10.38
CA SER A 168 2.11 12.95 11.09
C SER A 168 2.86 14.18 11.61
N SER A 169 2.19 15.32 11.54
CA SER A 169 2.64 16.57 12.14
C SER A 169 1.44 17.29 12.76
N TYR A 170 1.69 18.04 13.81
CA TYR A 170 0.69 18.92 14.38
C TYR A 170 0.35 20.07 13.41
N ASP A 171 1.35 20.64 12.78
CA ASP A 171 1.19 21.72 11.79
C ASP A 171 0.96 21.14 10.38
N LYS A 172 -0.27 21.29 9.88
CA LYS A 172 -0.71 20.76 8.57
C LYS A 172 -1.02 21.92 7.61
N LYS A 173 -0.02 22.69 7.19
CA LYS A 173 -0.24 23.82 6.28
C LYS A 173 -0.45 23.42 4.83
N ILE A 174 0.44 22.61 4.28
CA ILE A 174 0.44 22.23 2.86
C ILE A 174 0.04 20.77 2.71
N TYR A 175 0.76 19.88 3.38
CA TYR A 175 0.59 18.44 3.30
C TYR A 175 -0.32 17.90 4.40
N ARG A 176 -1.07 16.86 4.06
CA ARG A 176 -1.80 16.07 5.08
C ARG A 176 -0.84 15.35 6.02
N ASN A 177 0.25 14.82 5.46
CA ASN A 177 1.35 14.21 6.19
C ASN A 177 2.66 14.73 5.61
N LEU A 178 3.58 15.19 6.46
CA LEU A 178 4.84 15.75 5.98
C LEU A 178 5.68 14.68 5.28
N PRO A 179 6.19 14.94 4.08
CA PRO A 179 6.96 13.93 3.34
C PRO A 179 8.28 13.56 4.02
N GLN A 180 8.98 14.49 4.66
CA GLN A 180 10.27 14.26 5.32
C GLN A 180 11.16 13.29 4.51
N TRP A 181 11.45 13.65 3.25
CA TRP A 181 12.10 12.80 2.25
C TRP A 181 13.43 12.21 2.69
N HIS A 182 14.14 12.87 3.62
CA HIS A 182 15.39 12.36 4.17
C HIS A 182 15.24 10.98 4.84
N ILE A 183 14.06 10.66 5.40
CA ILE A 183 13.82 9.38 6.06
C ILE A 183 13.78 8.21 5.06
N PRO A 184 12.96 8.22 3.98
CA PRO A 184 13.01 7.14 2.98
C PRO A 184 14.34 7.12 2.19
N ILE A 185 15.02 8.25 2.03
CA ILE A 185 16.37 8.29 1.45
C ILE A 185 17.35 7.53 2.35
N GLU A 186 17.30 7.77 3.66
CA GLU A 186 18.14 7.04 4.62
C GLU A 186 17.77 5.55 4.69
N LEU A 187 16.48 5.21 4.58
CA LEU A 187 16.05 3.80 4.47
C LEU A 187 16.72 3.13 3.27
N ARG A 188 16.69 3.77 2.09
CA ARG A 188 17.38 3.26 0.89
C ARG A 188 18.88 3.10 1.08
N ARG A 189 19.52 4.06 1.76
CA ARG A 189 20.95 3.98 2.03
C ARG A 189 21.29 2.76 2.89
N ARG A 190 20.43 2.41 3.86
CA ARG A 190 20.64 1.27 4.76
C ARG A 190 20.26 -0.07 4.14
N ILE A 191 19.24 -0.09 3.28
CA ILE A 191 18.70 -1.31 2.65
C ILE A 191 18.52 -1.01 1.14
N PRO A 192 19.60 -1.03 0.36
CA PRO A 192 19.58 -0.62 -1.06
C PRO A 192 18.67 -1.49 -1.94
N GLU A 193 18.52 -2.76 -1.61
CA GLU A 193 17.70 -3.73 -2.37
C GLU A 193 16.20 -3.59 -2.13
N LEU A 194 15.79 -2.85 -1.09
CA LEU A 194 14.39 -2.67 -0.74
C LEU A 194 13.71 -1.68 -1.69
N PRO A 195 12.73 -2.09 -2.51
CA PRO A 195 12.01 -1.16 -3.37
C PRO A 195 11.14 -0.21 -2.53
N ILE A 196 11.12 1.07 -2.92
CA ILE A 196 10.37 2.11 -2.24
C ILE A 196 9.27 2.65 -3.16
N PHE A 197 8.03 2.61 -2.68
CA PHE A 197 6.85 3.17 -3.32
C PHE A 197 6.45 4.48 -2.63
N CYS A 198 6.03 5.48 -3.41
CA CYS A 198 5.43 6.68 -2.85
C CYS A 198 3.90 6.56 -2.83
N ASP A 199 3.29 6.98 -1.73
CA ASP A 199 1.84 7.18 -1.59
C ASP A 199 1.54 8.70 -1.60
N PRO A 200 1.46 9.32 -2.78
CA PRO A 200 1.29 10.76 -2.91
C PRO A 200 -0.06 11.23 -2.39
N SER A 201 -1.07 10.35 -2.45
CA SER A 201 -2.44 10.67 -2.02
C SER A 201 -2.54 10.90 -0.51
N HIS A 202 -1.80 10.12 0.26
CA HIS A 202 -1.77 10.28 1.72
C HIS A 202 -0.79 11.36 2.17
N ILE A 203 0.29 11.63 1.43
CA ILE A 203 1.18 12.78 1.67
C ILE A 203 0.41 14.07 1.43
N GLY A 204 -0.12 14.25 0.23
CA GLY A 204 -0.76 15.49 -0.19
C GLY A 204 -2.11 15.74 0.48
N GLY A 205 -2.97 14.72 0.48
CA GLY A 205 -4.37 14.82 0.96
C GLY A 205 -5.27 15.69 0.06
N LYS A 206 -4.74 16.22 -1.04
CA LYS A 206 -5.41 17.05 -2.04
C LYS A 206 -4.99 16.61 -3.44
N ARG A 207 -5.93 16.69 -4.40
CA ARG A 207 -5.71 16.20 -5.78
C ARG A 207 -4.56 16.92 -6.48
N GLU A 208 -4.49 18.24 -6.33
CA GLU A 208 -3.47 19.08 -6.97
C GLU A 208 -2.03 18.75 -6.56
N LEU A 209 -1.85 18.11 -5.39
CA LEU A 209 -0.53 17.72 -4.90
C LEU A 209 -0.08 16.32 -5.38
N VAL A 210 -0.99 15.52 -5.95
CA VAL A 210 -0.66 14.12 -6.32
C VAL A 210 0.40 14.09 -7.41
N ALA A 211 0.19 14.77 -8.53
CA ALA A 211 1.13 14.76 -9.65
C ALA A 211 2.52 15.34 -9.29
N PRO A 212 2.63 16.50 -8.63
CA PRO A 212 3.92 17.00 -8.16
C PRO A 212 4.65 16.04 -7.22
N LEU A 213 3.93 15.39 -6.30
CA LEU A 213 4.54 14.42 -5.38
C LEU A 213 4.97 13.13 -6.08
N CYS A 214 4.22 12.68 -7.10
CA CYS A 214 4.66 11.58 -7.96
C CYS A 214 5.97 11.92 -8.66
N GLN A 215 6.06 13.11 -9.28
CA GLN A 215 7.28 13.53 -9.97
C GLN A 215 8.46 13.61 -9.01
N GLN A 216 8.27 14.22 -7.84
CA GLN A 216 9.31 14.32 -6.83
C GLN A 216 9.81 12.93 -6.35
N ALA A 217 8.91 11.98 -6.17
CA ALA A 217 9.30 10.61 -5.83
C ALA A 217 10.10 9.94 -6.96
N MET A 218 9.73 10.18 -8.22
CA MET A 218 10.49 9.67 -9.37
C MET A 218 11.87 10.28 -9.46
N ASP A 219 12.00 11.58 -9.22
CA ASP A 219 13.29 12.31 -9.20
C ASP A 219 14.20 11.80 -8.08
N LEU A 220 13.62 11.40 -6.93
CA LEU A 220 14.33 10.77 -5.82
C LEU A 220 14.67 9.30 -6.03
N GLY A 221 14.35 8.74 -7.19
CA GLY A 221 14.71 7.37 -7.55
C GLY A 221 13.79 6.30 -6.95
N PHE A 222 12.58 6.61 -6.51
CA PHE A 222 11.63 5.60 -5.99
C PHE A 222 11.23 4.61 -7.09
N ASP A 223 10.90 3.38 -6.71
CA ASP A 223 10.66 2.27 -7.63
C ASP A 223 9.21 2.20 -8.11
N GLY A 224 8.30 2.79 -7.36
CA GLY A 224 6.89 2.75 -7.70
C GLY A 224 6.02 3.78 -7.00
N LEU A 225 4.75 3.71 -7.34
CA LEU A 225 3.70 4.57 -6.80
C LEU A 225 2.52 3.73 -6.34
N ILE A 226 1.95 4.07 -5.20
CA ILE A 226 0.66 3.53 -4.75
C ILE A 226 -0.34 4.68 -4.62
N VAL A 227 -1.30 4.74 -5.54
CA VAL A 227 -2.19 5.90 -5.69
C VAL A 227 -3.62 5.55 -5.28
N ALA A 228 -4.19 6.37 -4.40
CA ALA A 228 -5.62 6.29 -4.09
C ALA A 228 -6.41 7.10 -5.13
N VAL A 229 -7.27 6.40 -5.85
CA VAL A 229 -8.14 6.97 -6.89
C VAL A 229 -9.54 7.13 -6.33
N SER A 230 -10.18 8.29 -6.56
CA SER A 230 -11.57 8.52 -6.19
C SER A 230 -12.49 8.34 -7.39
N TYR A 231 -13.55 7.57 -7.24
CA TYR A 231 -14.56 7.35 -8.27
C TYR A 231 -15.20 8.66 -8.76
N THR A 232 -15.50 9.58 -7.84
CA THR A 232 -16.11 10.88 -8.15
C THR A 232 -15.26 11.80 -9.05
N HIS A 233 -13.98 11.50 -9.23
CA HIS A 233 -13.07 12.24 -10.10
C HIS A 233 -12.85 11.59 -11.46
N LEU A 234 -13.52 10.47 -11.73
CA LEU A 234 -13.40 9.72 -12.98
C LEU A 234 -14.49 10.08 -14.00
N THR A 235 -15.58 10.67 -13.56
CA THR A 235 -16.53 11.31 -14.46
C THR A 235 -15.86 12.56 -15.04
N LEU A 236 -15.42 12.46 -16.29
CA LEU A 236 -15.09 13.64 -17.08
C LEU A 236 -16.32 14.56 -17.07
N PRO A 237 -16.18 15.89 -16.88
CA PRO A 237 -17.29 16.77 -17.16
C PRO A 237 -17.68 16.56 -18.62
N THR A 238 -18.86 16.04 -18.84
CA THR A 238 -19.50 16.09 -20.15
C THR A 238 -19.85 17.55 -20.40
N THR A 239 -19.03 18.23 -21.17
CA THR A 239 -19.40 19.51 -21.78
C THR A 239 -20.42 19.26 -22.86
#